data_339e800977a8a0b6ca8173dd41527fca
#
_entry.id   339e800977a8a0b6ca8173dd41527fca
#
_cell.length_a   1.000
_cell.length_b   1.000
_cell.length_c   1.000
_cell.angle_alpha   90.00
_cell.angle_beta   90.00
_cell.angle_gamma   90.00
#
_symmetry.space_group_name_H-M   'P 1'
#
loop_
_entity.id
_entity.type
_entity.pdbx_description
1 polymer ?
#
loop_
_entity_poly.entity_id
_entity_poly.type
_entity_poly.pdbx_seq_one_letter_code
_entity_poly.pdbx_strand_id
1 'polypeptide(L)'
;MGNPPTKVQAFETDVAALLRARNPLLLVVTAEESRAEQNLFNAIGRAGFIPHTWDMAAGAQAMDGTPETDIAPKGDPDAILDAIKDRTGSRDVWILRDFPEWYTGGGAGAITLRRLRNLARPDALPTKARDDAQAIIILTPTVNVPPQLTNHTTVLEFPLPERAEIAELLDAAVESATQGMLASPNNKLNYQQLVDRIRDGSREAAIDAAVGLSGEEAQATFAKSLVQHRKLHPPTIAAEKKRIIARDGLLEWIDPPAGGLANVGGLDEFKAHVMASAMAYTPEARDYGLPTPKGVFLMGISGCGKSELAKAIPGELGMPLIRMDLGALKSKFVGDSEGNLRKALATIDAIGRCEVWLDEVEKAMQGATSGSADGGVSADALGAILTWMQERSGEAYVVATANDVTALPPELMRKGRFDETFWVDLPTAPERAAIVTATLPKYPRADGTPRTAETLGIDLDAVAEVTDTFTGAEVASLIPDALKAAFADGQREPTTEDLIQAAKRIVPMATTQERKITALRSEWAARTRPASSAAPTKRAAAKAGRQIDIDN
;
A
#
# COMPACT_ATOMS: atom_id res chain seq x y z
N MET A 1 -28.21 18.27 -1.04
CA MET A 1 -26.79 18.55 -1.32
C MET A 1 -26.37 17.52 -2.35
N GLY A 2 -25.80 17.92 -3.50
CA GLY A 2 -25.35 16.95 -4.52
C GLY A 2 -24.20 16.08 -3.96
N ASN A 3 -24.10 14.83 -4.42
CA ASN A 3 -22.95 13.98 -4.10
C ASN A 3 -21.64 14.72 -4.46
N PRO A 4 -20.58 14.59 -3.66
CA PRO A 4 -19.28 15.14 -4.03
C PRO A 4 -18.84 14.56 -5.39
N PRO A 5 -18.11 15.31 -6.21
CA PRO A 5 -17.64 14.82 -7.49
C PRO A 5 -16.71 13.62 -7.30
N THR A 6 -16.78 12.65 -8.22
CA THR A 6 -15.83 11.53 -8.23
C THR A 6 -14.41 12.04 -8.50
N LYS A 7 -13.39 11.24 -8.15
CA LYS A 7 -11.98 11.59 -8.41
C LYS A 7 -11.74 11.87 -9.90
N VAL A 8 -12.39 11.10 -10.79
CA VAL A 8 -12.30 11.31 -12.25
C VAL A 8 -12.99 12.61 -12.66
N GLN A 9 -14.16 12.93 -12.11
CA GLN A 9 -14.83 14.19 -12.40
C GLN A 9 -14.03 15.40 -11.91
N ALA A 10 -13.35 15.27 -10.78
CA ALA A 10 -12.42 16.28 -10.28
C ALA A 10 -11.22 16.45 -11.23
N PHE A 11 -10.61 15.35 -11.69
CA PHE A 11 -9.54 15.35 -12.69
C PHE A 11 -9.99 16.02 -14.01
N GLU A 12 -11.14 15.64 -14.58
CA GLU A 12 -11.68 16.27 -15.79
C GLU A 12 -11.89 17.78 -15.61
N THR A 13 -12.37 18.19 -14.44
CA THR A 13 -12.60 19.60 -14.13
C THR A 13 -11.29 20.37 -14.05
N ASP A 14 -10.26 19.77 -13.43
CA ASP A 14 -8.93 20.37 -13.31
C ASP A 14 -8.24 20.50 -14.67
N VAL A 15 -8.24 19.44 -15.48
CA VAL A 15 -7.73 19.50 -16.86
C VAL A 15 -8.43 20.60 -17.67
N ALA A 16 -9.76 20.68 -17.62
CA ALA A 16 -10.52 21.69 -18.34
C ALA A 16 -10.17 23.10 -17.85
N ALA A 17 -9.94 23.29 -16.54
CA ALA A 17 -9.52 24.56 -15.97
C ALA A 17 -8.13 24.97 -16.44
N LEU A 18 -7.16 24.03 -16.42
CA LEU A 18 -5.80 24.25 -16.90
C LEU A 18 -5.75 24.64 -18.39
N LEU A 19 -6.52 23.95 -19.22
CA LEU A 19 -6.64 24.30 -20.66
C LEU A 19 -7.23 25.69 -20.87
N ARG A 20 -8.28 26.06 -20.12
CA ARG A 20 -8.87 27.40 -20.15
C ARG A 20 -7.91 28.47 -19.63
N ALA A 21 -7.06 28.12 -18.64
CA ALA A 21 -5.99 28.97 -18.13
C ALA A 21 -4.78 29.07 -19.09
N ARG A 22 -4.85 28.38 -20.25
CA ARG A 22 -3.83 28.38 -21.31
C ARG A 22 -2.49 27.77 -20.86
N ASN A 23 -2.54 26.70 -20.04
CA ASN A 23 -1.35 25.92 -19.81
C ASN A 23 -0.98 25.16 -21.09
N PRO A 24 0.20 25.39 -21.65
CA PRO A 24 0.56 24.87 -22.96
C PRO A 24 0.97 23.40 -22.94
N LEU A 25 1.44 22.89 -21.79
CA LEU A 25 1.97 21.54 -21.65
C LEU A 25 1.52 20.90 -20.34
N LEU A 26 0.75 19.82 -20.47
CA LEU A 26 0.35 18.97 -19.37
C LEU A 26 1.01 17.59 -19.51
N LEU A 27 1.39 16.97 -18.42
CA LEU A 27 1.86 15.57 -18.36
C LEU A 27 0.86 14.78 -17.54
N VAL A 28 0.15 13.84 -18.15
CA VAL A 28 -0.79 12.94 -17.49
C VAL A 28 -0.13 11.58 -17.30
N VAL A 29 0.01 11.19 -16.05
CA VAL A 29 0.69 9.96 -15.67
C VAL A 29 -0.33 8.86 -15.39
N THR A 30 -0.31 7.80 -16.20
CA THR A 30 -1.16 6.63 -16.03
C THR A 30 -0.68 5.47 -16.90
N ALA A 31 -0.94 4.25 -16.44
CA ALA A 31 -0.84 3.05 -17.28
C ALA A 31 -2.16 2.70 -17.99
N GLU A 32 -3.26 3.42 -17.68
CA GLU A 32 -4.60 3.19 -18.24
C GLU A 32 -4.87 4.13 -19.43
N GLU A 33 -4.16 3.92 -20.52
CA GLU A 33 -4.21 4.80 -21.70
C GLU A 33 -5.64 5.03 -22.19
N SER A 34 -6.37 3.96 -22.51
CA SER A 34 -7.71 4.05 -23.08
C SER A 34 -8.73 4.76 -22.19
N ARG A 35 -8.68 4.49 -20.86
CA ARG A 35 -9.59 5.12 -19.90
C ARG A 35 -9.23 6.59 -19.69
N ALA A 36 -7.94 6.92 -19.62
CA ALA A 36 -7.48 8.29 -19.49
C ALA A 36 -7.84 9.12 -20.73
N GLU A 37 -7.65 8.61 -21.93
CA GLU A 37 -8.02 9.29 -23.18
C GLU A 37 -9.50 9.63 -23.24
N GLN A 38 -10.37 8.69 -22.90
CA GLN A 38 -11.81 8.94 -22.91
C GLN A 38 -12.19 10.11 -21.99
N ASN A 39 -11.58 10.16 -20.79
CA ASN A 39 -11.84 11.25 -19.85
C ASN A 39 -11.16 12.57 -20.27
N LEU A 40 -9.98 12.49 -20.89
CA LEU A 40 -9.32 13.65 -21.50
C LEU A 40 -10.17 14.23 -22.63
N PHE A 41 -10.75 13.42 -23.51
CA PHE A 41 -11.67 13.90 -24.55
C PHE A 41 -12.86 14.66 -23.96
N ASN A 42 -13.45 14.14 -22.88
CA ASN A 42 -14.52 14.84 -22.18
C ASN A 42 -14.06 16.19 -21.60
N ALA A 43 -12.89 16.22 -20.93
CA ALA A 43 -12.33 17.43 -20.35
C ALA A 43 -11.97 18.48 -21.41
N ILE A 44 -11.36 18.06 -22.52
CA ILE A 44 -10.98 18.89 -23.66
C ILE A 44 -12.22 19.50 -24.31
N GLY A 45 -13.26 18.68 -24.56
CA GLY A 45 -14.54 19.14 -25.09
C GLY A 45 -15.21 20.16 -24.19
N ARG A 46 -15.24 19.93 -22.86
CA ARG A 46 -15.76 20.91 -21.88
C ARG A 46 -14.96 22.21 -21.85
N ALA A 47 -13.67 22.17 -22.17
CA ALA A 47 -12.83 23.36 -22.29
C ALA A 47 -13.04 24.11 -23.61
N GLY A 48 -13.75 23.53 -24.58
CA GLY A 48 -14.03 24.10 -25.90
C GLY A 48 -12.87 23.97 -26.89
N PHE A 49 -12.11 22.85 -26.79
CA PHE A 49 -11.05 22.49 -27.70
C PHE A 49 -11.41 21.21 -28.46
N ILE A 50 -10.71 20.96 -29.57
CA ILE A 50 -10.82 19.75 -30.38
C ILE A 50 -9.66 18.81 -30.00
N PRO A 51 -9.93 17.57 -29.55
CA PRO A 51 -8.88 16.63 -29.21
C PRO A 51 -8.35 15.91 -30.44
N HIS A 52 -7.03 15.73 -30.50
CA HIS A 52 -6.30 14.87 -31.42
C HIS A 52 -5.35 13.98 -30.62
N THR A 53 -5.05 12.82 -31.14
CA THR A 53 -4.05 11.91 -30.58
C THR A 53 -2.90 11.71 -31.56
N TRP A 54 -1.73 11.41 -31.02
CA TRP A 54 -0.58 11.04 -31.82
C TRP A 54 0.27 10.01 -31.10
N ASP A 55 0.72 9.01 -31.82
CA ASP A 55 1.79 8.12 -31.40
C ASP A 55 2.72 7.79 -32.57
N MET A 56 3.88 7.22 -32.24
CA MET A 56 4.93 6.92 -33.21
C MET A 56 4.50 5.92 -34.27
N ALA A 57 3.61 4.99 -33.94
CA ALA A 57 3.21 3.89 -34.83
C ALA A 57 2.04 4.27 -35.74
N ALA A 58 1.06 5.02 -35.21
CA ALA A 58 -0.16 5.38 -35.93
C ALA A 58 -0.09 6.76 -36.60
N GLY A 59 0.71 7.70 -36.06
CA GLY A 59 0.70 9.11 -36.46
C GLY A 59 -0.46 9.88 -35.85
N ALA A 60 -0.83 11.01 -36.43
CA ALA A 60 -1.94 11.84 -35.96
C ALA A 60 -3.29 11.18 -36.28
N GLN A 61 -4.19 11.22 -35.29
CA GLN A 61 -5.56 10.67 -35.39
C GLN A 61 -6.57 11.64 -34.74
N ALA A 62 -7.74 11.70 -35.31
CA ALA A 62 -8.90 12.34 -34.70
C ALA A 62 -9.44 11.51 -33.52
N MET A 63 -10.37 12.08 -32.74
CA MET A 63 -11.00 11.45 -31.56
C MET A 63 -11.64 10.08 -31.85
N ASP A 64 -12.14 9.87 -33.07
CA ASP A 64 -12.75 8.61 -33.50
C ASP A 64 -11.73 7.57 -34.05
N GLY A 65 -10.44 7.88 -33.95
CA GLY A 65 -9.36 7.04 -34.48
C GLY A 65 -9.10 7.19 -35.98
N THR A 66 -9.81 8.09 -36.67
CA THR A 66 -9.56 8.33 -38.10
C THR A 66 -8.17 8.94 -38.30
N PRO A 67 -7.30 8.33 -39.16
CA PRO A 67 -5.98 8.89 -39.41
C PRO A 67 -6.01 10.27 -40.04
N GLU A 68 -5.23 11.21 -39.50
CA GLU A 68 -5.04 12.57 -40.00
C GLU A 68 -3.64 12.70 -40.64
N THR A 69 -3.42 11.93 -41.71
CA THR A 69 -2.11 11.79 -42.37
C THR A 69 -1.56 13.09 -42.95
N ASP A 70 -2.44 14.07 -43.20
CA ASP A 70 -2.07 15.38 -43.73
C ASP A 70 -1.46 16.30 -42.65
N ILE A 71 -1.62 15.94 -41.36
CA ILE A 71 -1.14 16.77 -40.24
C ILE A 71 0.28 16.40 -39.89
N ALA A 72 0.54 15.12 -39.56
CA ALA A 72 1.87 14.66 -39.25
C ALA A 72 2.04 13.19 -39.66
N PRO A 73 3.15 12.85 -40.36
CA PRO A 73 3.44 11.49 -40.71
C PRO A 73 3.77 10.67 -39.45
N LYS A 74 3.47 9.38 -39.48
CA LYS A 74 3.96 8.44 -38.48
C LYS A 74 5.48 8.33 -38.53
N GLY A 75 6.08 8.01 -37.39
CA GLY A 75 7.52 7.75 -37.31
C GLY A 75 8.39 9.00 -37.14
N ASP A 76 7.81 10.19 -36.95
CA ASP A 76 8.58 11.43 -36.80
C ASP A 76 8.02 12.31 -35.65
N PRO A 77 8.66 12.29 -34.47
CA PRO A 77 8.25 13.10 -33.32
C PRO A 77 8.51 14.61 -33.51
N ASP A 78 9.41 15.00 -34.41
CA ASP A 78 9.65 16.41 -34.70
C ASP A 78 8.59 16.98 -35.64
N ALA A 79 8.09 16.17 -36.58
CA ALA A 79 7.06 16.58 -37.51
C ALA A 79 5.73 16.93 -36.80
N ILE A 80 5.33 16.16 -35.77
CA ILE A 80 4.12 16.52 -35.00
C ILE A 80 4.30 17.84 -34.24
N LEU A 81 5.46 18.11 -33.66
CA LEU A 81 5.72 19.38 -32.99
C LEU A 81 5.70 20.57 -33.94
N ASP A 82 6.22 20.41 -35.17
CA ASP A 82 6.15 21.43 -36.21
C ASP A 82 4.70 21.64 -36.69
N ALA A 83 3.92 20.56 -36.87
CA ALA A 83 2.51 20.64 -37.22
C ALA A 83 1.69 21.39 -36.17
N ILE A 84 1.89 21.11 -34.87
CA ILE A 84 1.24 21.82 -33.76
C ILE A 84 1.60 23.33 -33.78
N LYS A 85 2.87 23.63 -34.02
CA LYS A 85 3.35 25.01 -34.09
C LYS A 85 2.69 25.82 -35.22
N ASP A 86 2.55 25.21 -36.39
CA ASP A 86 2.10 25.88 -37.60
C ASP A 86 0.56 25.86 -37.77
N ARG A 87 -0.16 25.08 -36.92
CA ARG A 87 -1.64 24.96 -36.97
C ARG A 87 -2.31 26.29 -36.65
N THR A 88 -3.30 26.63 -37.47
CA THR A 88 -4.13 27.85 -37.34
C THR A 88 -5.60 27.54 -37.69
N GLY A 89 -6.52 28.39 -37.26
CA GLY A 89 -7.95 28.28 -37.59
C GLY A 89 -8.74 27.32 -36.69
N SER A 90 -8.10 26.73 -35.67
CA SER A 90 -8.75 25.81 -34.73
C SER A 90 -8.16 25.89 -33.33
N ARG A 91 -8.94 25.46 -32.36
CA ARG A 91 -8.49 25.32 -30.96
C ARG A 91 -8.29 23.83 -30.68
N ASP A 92 -7.03 23.37 -30.75
CA ASP A 92 -6.73 21.96 -30.69
C ASP A 92 -5.93 21.60 -29.43
N VAL A 93 -6.15 20.39 -28.93
CA VAL A 93 -5.33 19.75 -27.90
C VAL A 93 -4.80 18.44 -28.44
N TRP A 94 -3.48 18.30 -28.34
CA TRP A 94 -2.75 17.16 -28.85
C TRP A 94 -2.35 16.24 -27.74
N ILE A 95 -2.91 15.01 -27.69
CA ILE A 95 -2.51 13.97 -26.75
C ILE A 95 -1.39 13.17 -27.40
N LEU A 96 -0.17 13.29 -26.89
CA LEU A 96 1.03 12.62 -27.36
C LEU A 96 1.32 11.42 -26.47
N ARG A 97 1.14 10.20 -26.98
CA ARG A 97 1.36 8.94 -26.26
C ARG A 97 2.84 8.63 -26.20
N ASP A 98 3.34 8.25 -25.00
CA ASP A 98 4.72 7.83 -24.74
C ASP A 98 5.80 8.77 -25.29
N PHE A 99 5.48 10.04 -25.44
CA PHE A 99 6.38 11.05 -26.03
C PHE A 99 7.73 11.22 -25.31
N PRO A 100 7.86 11.00 -23.97
CA PRO A 100 9.13 11.06 -23.26
C PRO A 100 10.23 10.16 -23.81
N GLU A 101 9.90 9.04 -24.42
CA GLU A 101 10.86 8.12 -25.05
C GLU A 101 11.70 8.80 -26.15
N TRP A 102 11.16 9.84 -26.78
CA TRP A 102 11.77 10.51 -27.93
C TRP A 102 12.66 11.69 -27.56
N TYR A 103 12.60 12.18 -26.32
CA TYR A 103 13.47 13.27 -25.87
C TYR A 103 14.50 12.85 -24.79
N THR A 104 14.52 11.61 -24.34
CA THR A 104 15.45 11.09 -23.31
C THR A 104 16.75 10.53 -23.87
N GLY A 105 16.80 10.17 -25.15
CA GLY A 105 18.00 9.63 -25.81
C GLY A 105 18.85 10.71 -26.47
N GLY A 106 20.06 10.96 -26.05
CA GLY A 106 21.01 11.99 -26.52
C GLY A 106 20.90 12.47 -27.98
N GLY A 107 21.70 13.39 -28.46
CA GLY A 107 21.73 13.83 -29.87
C GLY A 107 20.37 14.31 -30.44
N ALA A 108 19.67 13.44 -31.15
CA ALA A 108 18.38 13.75 -31.74
C ALA A 108 17.31 14.10 -30.69
N GLY A 109 17.27 13.39 -29.57
CA GLY A 109 16.33 13.65 -28.47
C GLY A 109 16.50 15.05 -27.85
N ALA A 110 17.70 15.59 -27.85
CA ALA A 110 17.96 16.96 -27.38
C ALA A 110 17.32 18.03 -28.30
N ILE A 111 17.16 17.73 -29.60
CA ILE A 111 16.49 18.61 -30.56
C ILE A 111 14.97 18.57 -30.29
N THR A 112 14.40 17.38 -30.18
CA THR A 112 12.98 17.19 -29.86
C THR A 112 12.61 17.85 -28.54
N LEU A 113 13.41 17.64 -27.47
CA LEU A 113 13.25 18.31 -26.19
C LEU A 113 13.26 19.84 -26.33
N ARG A 114 14.20 20.39 -27.13
CA ARG A 114 14.28 21.84 -27.37
C ARG A 114 13.05 22.36 -28.10
N ARG A 115 12.56 21.64 -29.10
CA ARG A 115 11.33 22.00 -29.84
C ARG A 115 10.13 22.00 -28.90
N LEU A 116 9.94 20.94 -28.11
CA LEU A 116 8.87 20.84 -27.11
C LEU A 116 8.93 21.99 -26.10
N ARG A 117 10.12 22.31 -25.57
CA ARG A 117 10.32 23.45 -24.68
C ARG A 117 9.96 24.78 -25.32
N ASN A 118 10.24 24.97 -26.61
CA ASN A 118 9.87 26.19 -27.32
C ASN A 118 8.34 26.35 -27.42
N LEU A 119 7.59 25.25 -27.61
CA LEU A 119 6.13 25.24 -27.63
C LEU A 119 5.51 25.43 -26.23
N ALA A 120 6.17 24.89 -25.19
CA ALA A 120 5.73 25.00 -23.80
C ALA A 120 5.96 26.39 -23.17
N ARG A 121 6.57 27.34 -23.88
CA ARG A 121 6.79 28.70 -23.34
C ARG A 121 5.48 29.49 -23.29
N PRO A 122 5.30 30.35 -22.27
CA PRO A 122 4.07 31.12 -22.11
C PRO A 122 3.73 32.03 -23.31
N ASP A 123 4.73 32.41 -24.09
CA ASP A 123 4.63 33.28 -25.24
C ASP A 123 4.51 32.55 -26.60
N ALA A 124 4.47 31.22 -26.59
CA ALA A 124 4.39 30.39 -27.80
C ALA A 124 2.90 30.08 -28.16
N LEU A 125 2.40 28.90 -27.75
CA LEU A 125 1.03 28.46 -28.05
C LEU A 125 -0.06 29.35 -27.44
N PRO A 126 0.07 29.84 -26.18
CA PRO A 126 -0.97 30.68 -25.58
C PRO A 126 -1.12 32.08 -26.14
N THR A 127 -0.10 32.61 -26.84
CA THR A 127 -0.17 33.96 -27.46
C THR A 127 -0.85 33.96 -28.80
N LYS A 128 -1.14 32.82 -29.41
CA LYS A 128 -1.98 32.76 -30.61
C LYS A 128 -3.38 33.34 -30.32
N ALA A 129 -4.02 33.79 -31.36
CA ALA A 129 -5.40 34.31 -31.29
C ALA A 129 -6.29 33.27 -30.57
N ARG A 130 -7.37 33.74 -29.94
CA ARG A 130 -8.28 32.89 -29.17
C ARG A 130 -8.74 31.66 -29.95
N ASP A 131 -8.93 31.83 -31.25
CA ASP A 131 -9.44 30.81 -32.16
C ASP A 131 -8.35 29.88 -32.70
N ASP A 132 -7.07 30.16 -32.40
CA ASP A 132 -5.89 29.36 -32.81
C ASP A 132 -5.15 28.75 -31.60
N ALA A 133 -5.77 28.75 -30.42
CA ALA A 133 -5.08 28.27 -29.20
C ALA A 133 -4.82 26.76 -29.28
N GLN A 134 -3.57 26.36 -28.99
CA GLN A 134 -3.12 24.96 -28.98
C GLN A 134 -2.62 24.60 -27.58
N ALA A 135 -2.77 23.34 -27.21
CA ALA A 135 -2.13 22.78 -26.01
C ALA A 135 -1.67 21.33 -26.28
N ILE A 136 -0.69 20.90 -25.50
CA ILE A 136 -0.12 19.54 -25.58
C ILE A 136 -0.38 18.83 -24.25
N ILE A 137 -0.90 17.62 -24.33
CA ILE A 137 -1.00 16.68 -23.20
C ILE A 137 -0.11 15.48 -23.53
N ILE A 138 0.91 15.25 -22.73
CA ILE A 138 1.72 14.03 -22.83
C ILE A 138 1.06 12.97 -21.94
N LEU A 139 0.73 11.82 -22.51
CA LEU A 139 0.16 10.67 -21.81
C LEU A 139 1.23 9.58 -21.70
N THR A 140 1.60 9.20 -20.48
CA THR A 140 2.73 8.28 -20.25
C THR A 140 2.56 7.54 -18.92
N PRO A 141 3.06 6.30 -18.78
CA PRO A 141 2.99 5.56 -17.51
C PRO A 141 4.00 6.03 -16.47
N THR A 142 5.01 6.83 -16.84
CA THR A 142 6.10 7.26 -15.95
C THR A 142 6.24 8.76 -15.86
N VAL A 143 6.63 9.26 -14.68
CA VAL A 143 6.95 10.68 -14.50
C VAL A 143 8.40 10.92 -14.95
N ASN A 144 8.58 11.39 -16.17
CA ASN A 144 9.90 11.78 -16.68
C ASN A 144 9.87 13.22 -17.21
N VAL A 145 10.04 14.17 -16.30
CA VAL A 145 10.10 15.61 -16.64
C VAL A 145 11.55 16.09 -16.58
N PRO A 146 12.21 16.31 -17.73
CA PRO A 146 13.56 16.86 -17.74
C PRO A 146 13.62 18.23 -17.04
N PRO A 147 14.76 18.60 -16.42
CA PRO A 147 14.91 19.90 -15.74
C PRO A 147 14.58 21.12 -16.64
N GLN A 148 14.75 20.96 -17.96
CA GLN A 148 14.43 21.99 -18.94
C GLN A 148 12.92 22.26 -19.08
N LEU A 149 12.07 21.31 -18.72
CA LEU A 149 10.59 21.39 -18.82
C LEU A 149 9.90 21.62 -17.47
N THR A 150 10.59 21.44 -16.34
CA THR A 150 9.99 21.47 -14.99
C THR A 150 9.14 22.71 -14.74
N ASN A 151 9.59 23.90 -15.18
CA ASN A 151 8.85 25.14 -14.97
C ASN A 151 7.75 25.40 -16.01
N HIS A 152 7.56 24.50 -16.97
CA HIS A 152 6.61 24.68 -18.09
C HIS A 152 5.59 23.53 -18.17
N THR A 153 5.71 22.52 -17.33
CA THR A 153 4.87 21.32 -17.35
C THR A 153 4.07 21.22 -16.07
N THR A 154 2.76 21.05 -16.19
CA THR A 154 1.91 20.65 -15.08
C THR A 154 1.74 19.14 -15.11
N VAL A 155 2.17 18.48 -14.05
CA VAL A 155 2.05 17.02 -13.90
C VAL A 155 0.74 16.69 -13.21
N LEU A 156 -0.04 15.81 -13.80
CA LEU A 156 -1.33 15.32 -13.29
C LEU A 156 -1.30 13.79 -13.22
N GLU A 157 -1.73 13.24 -12.11
CA GLU A 157 -1.91 11.79 -11.96
C GLU A 157 -3.36 11.42 -12.28
N PHE A 158 -3.56 10.45 -13.19
CA PHE A 158 -4.89 9.97 -13.50
C PHE A 158 -5.36 8.98 -12.43
N PRO A 159 -6.52 9.20 -11.78
CA PRO A 159 -6.93 8.40 -10.64
C PRO A 159 -7.37 6.99 -11.05
N LEU A 160 -7.09 6.01 -10.16
CA LEU A 160 -7.66 4.66 -10.28
C LEU A 160 -9.18 4.72 -10.14
N PRO A 161 -9.92 3.75 -10.73
CA PRO A 161 -11.38 3.73 -10.68
C PRO A 161 -11.90 3.57 -9.26
N GLU A 162 -12.92 4.35 -8.94
CA GLU A 162 -13.66 4.23 -7.69
C GLU A 162 -14.64 3.04 -7.74
N ARG A 163 -15.19 2.65 -6.58
CA ARG A 163 -16.13 1.53 -6.46
C ARG A 163 -17.30 1.60 -7.45
N ALA A 164 -17.82 2.79 -7.73
CA ALA A 164 -18.92 2.98 -8.69
C ALA A 164 -18.49 2.66 -10.13
N GLU A 165 -17.31 3.11 -10.54
CA GLU A 165 -16.76 2.80 -11.87
C GLU A 165 -16.43 1.31 -12.02
N ILE A 166 -15.89 0.67 -10.95
CA ILE A 166 -15.68 -0.79 -10.93
C ILE A 166 -17.01 -1.53 -11.09
N ALA A 167 -18.09 -1.03 -10.49
CA ALA A 167 -19.42 -1.61 -10.65
C ALA A 167 -19.93 -1.50 -12.10
N GLU A 168 -19.71 -0.37 -12.75
CA GLU A 168 -20.04 -0.17 -14.18
C GLU A 168 -19.24 -1.12 -15.08
N LEU A 169 -17.94 -1.27 -14.83
CA LEU A 169 -17.08 -2.20 -15.58
C LEU A 169 -17.52 -3.66 -15.39
N LEU A 170 -17.92 -4.04 -14.17
CA LEU A 170 -18.46 -5.38 -13.90
C LEU A 170 -19.78 -5.59 -14.62
N ASP A 171 -20.71 -4.63 -14.55
CA ASP A 171 -22.01 -4.75 -15.23
C ASP A 171 -21.84 -4.82 -16.75
N ALA A 172 -20.90 -4.09 -17.34
CA ALA A 172 -20.55 -4.20 -18.75
C ALA A 172 -19.97 -5.58 -19.11
N ALA A 173 -19.12 -6.16 -18.25
CA ALA A 173 -18.58 -7.51 -18.44
C ALA A 173 -19.68 -8.59 -18.36
N VAL A 174 -20.61 -8.45 -17.41
CA VAL A 174 -21.78 -9.33 -17.27
C VAL A 174 -22.69 -9.23 -18.50
N GLU A 175 -22.95 -8.01 -18.99
CA GLU A 175 -23.74 -7.77 -20.20
C GLU A 175 -23.10 -8.45 -21.41
N SER A 176 -21.81 -8.24 -21.64
CA SER A 176 -21.07 -8.86 -22.74
C SER A 176 -21.13 -10.40 -22.68
N ALA A 177 -20.93 -10.98 -21.49
CA ALA A 177 -21.04 -12.42 -21.29
C ALA A 177 -22.47 -12.94 -21.54
N THR A 178 -23.48 -12.18 -21.10
CA THR A 178 -24.89 -12.52 -21.30
C THR A 178 -25.24 -12.55 -22.77
N GLN A 179 -24.82 -11.54 -23.54
CA GLN A 179 -25.04 -11.48 -25.01
C GLN A 179 -24.33 -12.64 -25.73
N GLY A 180 -23.09 -12.95 -25.34
CA GLY A 180 -22.37 -14.09 -25.87
C GLY A 180 -23.07 -15.44 -25.59
N MET A 181 -23.65 -15.61 -24.41
CA MET A 181 -24.42 -16.81 -24.05
C MET A 181 -25.78 -16.88 -24.76
N LEU A 182 -26.45 -15.73 -24.94
CA LEU A 182 -27.71 -15.65 -25.71
C LEU A 182 -27.52 -16.08 -27.18
N ALA A 183 -26.41 -15.67 -27.77
CA ALA A 183 -26.08 -16.04 -29.16
C ALA A 183 -25.72 -17.54 -29.35
N SER A 184 -25.54 -18.28 -28.24
CA SER A 184 -25.21 -19.71 -28.31
C SER A 184 -26.41 -20.55 -28.73
N PRO A 185 -26.28 -21.44 -29.75
CA PRO A 185 -27.36 -22.31 -30.25
C PRO A 185 -27.95 -23.25 -29.18
N ASN A 186 -27.17 -23.55 -28.15
CA ASN A 186 -27.56 -24.46 -27.07
C ASN A 186 -28.22 -23.76 -25.87
N ASN A 187 -28.35 -22.44 -25.92
CA ASN A 187 -28.95 -21.69 -24.85
C ASN A 187 -30.47 -21.83 -24.82
N LYS A 188 -31.03 -22.14 -23.64
CA LYS A 188 -32.47 -22.25 -23.39
C LYS A 188 -32.98 -21.21 -22.38
N LEU A 189 -32.09 -20.33 -21.89
CA LEU A 189 -32.40 -19.32 -20.87
C LEU A 189 -32.67 -17.98 -21.55
N ASN A 190 -33.58 -17.19 -20.94
CA ASN A 190 -33.77 -15.80 -21.35
C ASN A 190 -32.70 -14.90 -20.74
N TYR A 191 -32.68 -13.63 -21.19
CA TYR A 191 -31.72 -12.64 -20.74
C TYR A 191 -31.65 -12.52 -19.19
N GLN A 192 -32.77 -12.34 -18.51
CA GLN A 192 -32.82 -12.16 -17.06
C GLN A 192 -32.29 -13.40 -16.31
N GLN A 193 -32.68 -14.58 -16.74
CA GLN A 193 -32.20 -15.84 -16.16
C GLN A 193 -30.68 -16.02 -16.33
N LEU A 194 -30.10 -15.55 -17.45
CA LEU A 194 -28.65 -15.58 -17.64
C LEU A 194 -27.95 -14.57 -16.73
N VAL A 195 -28.46 -13.35 -16.64
CA VAL A 195 -27.90 -12.32 -15.72
C VAL A 195 -27.92 -12.81 -14.28
N ASP A 196 -29.05 -13.35 -13.82
CA ASP A 196 -29.20 -13.86 -12.45
C ASP A 196 -28.24 -15.03 -12.18
N ARG A 197 -28.09 -15.93 -13.17
CA ARG A 197 -27.14 -17.05 -13.11
C ARG A 197 -25.69 -16.59 -13.07
N ILE A 198 -25.33 -15.57 -13.85
CA ILE A 198 -23.97 -15.03 -13.91
C ILE A 198 -23.64 -14.30 -12.60
N ARG A 199 -24.56 -13.50 -12.10
CA ARG A 199 -24.38 -12.76 -10.85
C ARG A 199 -24.39 -13.66 -9.61
N ASP A 200 -25.24 -14.67 -9.58
CA ASP A 200 -25.36 -15.68 -8.50
C ASP A 200 -25.32 -15.06 -7.07
N GLY A 201 -25.93 -13.89 -6.89
CA GLY A 201 -25.90 -13.13 -5.64
C GLY A 201 -24.53 -12.54 -5.26
N SER A 202 -23.51 -12.68 -6.11
CA SER A 202 -22.11 -12.33 -5.79
C SER A 202 -21.67 -10.96 -6.34
N ARG A 203 -22.58 -10.13 -6.86
CA ARG A 203 -22.24 -8.85 -7.50
C ARG A 203 -21.42 -7.93 -6.57
N GLU A 204 -21.94 -7.65 -5.38
CA GLU A 204 -21.27 -6.73 -4.44
C GLU A 204 -19.92 -7.26 -3.97
N ALA A 205 -19.85 -8.56 -3.65
CA ALA A 205 -18.60 -9.22 -3.27
C ALA A 205 -17.56 -9.22 -4.42
N ALA A 206 -18.00 -9.32 -5.67
CA ALA A 206 -17.12 -9.23 -6.83
C ALA A 206 -16.57 -7.82 -7.05
N ILE A 207 -17.40 -6.79 -6.84
CA ILE A 207 -16.97 -5.38 -6.86
C ILE A 207 -15.93 -5.15 -5.77
N ASP A 208 -16.23 -5.53 -4.51
CA ASP A 208 -15.32 -5.34 -3.38
C ASP A 208 -13.98 -6.06 -3.59
N ALA A 209 -14.01 -7.25 -4.19
CA ALA A 209 -12.80 -7.98 -4.55
C ALA A 209 -11.96 -7.28 -5.62
N ALA A 210 -12.53 -6.44 -6.48
CA ALA A 210 -11.84 -5.77 -7.58
C ALA A 210 -11.41 -4.32 -7.25
N VAL A 211 -11.99 -3.68 -6.25
CA VAL A 211 -11.62 -2.31 -5.83
C VAL A 211 -10.11 -2.20 -5.61
N GLY A 212 -9.47 -1.17 -6.20
CA GLY A 212 -8.02 -0.96 -6.15
C GLY A 212 -7.24 -1.55 -7.33
N LEU A 213 -7.92 -2.20 -8.28
CA LEU A 213 -7.37 -2.51 -9.59
C LEU A 213 -7.57 -1.35 -10.56
N SER A 214 -6.73 -1.27 -11.59
CA SER A 214 -7.01 -0.42 -12.74
C SER A 214 -8.25 -0.92 -13.50
N GLY A 215 -8.84 -0.08 -14.34
CA GLY A 215 -10.01 -0.47 -15.13
C GLY A 215 -9.75 -1.66 -16.05
N GLU A 216 -8.59 -1.67 -16.70
CA GLU A 216 -8.18 -2.79 -17.57
C GLU A 216 -7.95 -4.08 -16.78
N GLU A 217 -7.27 -3.98 -15.63
CA GLU A 217 -7.04 -5.12 -14.74
C GLU A 217 -8.35 -5.68 -14.17
N ALA A 218 -9.29 -4.82 -13.81
CA ALA A 218 -10.62 -5.21 -13.33
C ALA A 218 -11.41 -5.93 -14.42
N GLN A 219 -11.46 -5.38 -15.64
CA GLN A 219 -12.11 -6.02 -16.78
C GLN A 219 -11.51 -7.39 -17.10
N ALA A 220 -10.18 -7.49 -17.17
CA ALA A 220 -9.49 -8.75 -17.42
C ALA A 220 -9.79 -9.80 -16.33
N THR A 221 -9.86 -9.35 -15.08
CA THR A 221 -10.15 -10.21 -13.91
C THR A 221 -11.60 -10.69 -13.92
N PHE A 222 -12.56 -9.82 -14.25
CA PHE A 222 -13.97 -10.21 -14.42
C PHE A 222 -14.13 -11.19 -15.59
N ALA A 223 -13.52 -10.90 -16.72
CA ALA A 223 -13.55 -11.80 -17.89
C ALA A 223 -12.98 -13.19 -17.52
N LYS A 224 -11.86 -13.25 -16.80
CA LYS A 224 -11.28 -14.49 -16.31
C LYS A 224 -12.24 -15.27 -15.42
N SER A 225 -12.88 -14.60 -14.44
CA SER A 225 -13.87 -15.21 -13.57
C SER A 225 -15.05 -15.81 -14.36
N LEU A 226 -15.58 -15.04 -15.31
CA LEU A 226 -16.70 -15.46 -16.17
C LEU A 226 -16.33 -16.64 -17.08
N VAL A 227 -15.14 -16.65 -17.65
CA VAL A 227 -14.65 -17.74 -18.51
C VAL A 227 -14.45 -19.03 -17.72
N GLN A 228 -13.81 -18.95 -16.55
CA GLN A 228 -13.48 -20.12 -15.73
C GLN A 228 -14.71 -20.73 -15.03
N HIS A 229 -15.59 -19.89 -14.49
CA HIS A 229 -16.67 -20.35 -13.62
C HIS A 229 -18.06 -20.19 -14.25
N ARG A 230 -18.16 -19.51 -15.41
CA ARG A 230 -19.44 -19.12 -16.05
C ARG A 230 -20.38 -18.32 -15.15
N LYS A 231 -19.80 -17.71 -14.12
CA LYS A 231 -20.46 -16.82 -13.15
C LYS A 231 -19.43 -15.93 -12.46
N LEU A 232 -19.89 -14.93 -11.74
CA LEU A 232 -19.02 -14.15 -10.86
C LEU A 232 -18.52 -15.05 -9.72
N HIS A 233 -17.20 -15.08 -9.54
CA HIS A 233 -16.56 -15.87 -8.50
C HIS A 233 -15.57 -14.99 -7.72
N PRO A 234 -16.01 -14.31 -6.63
CA PRO A 234 -15.20 -13.38 -5.86
C PRO A 234 -13.84 -13.93 -5.42
N PRO A 235 -13.69 -15.21 -5.02
CA PRO A 235 -12.39 -15.74 -4.66
C PRO A 235 -11.36 -15.73 -5.81
N THR A 236 -11.80 -15.98 -7.06
CA THR A 236 -10.92 -15.89 -8.22
C THR A 236 -10.51 -14.45 -8.49
N ILE A 237 -11.45 -13.50 -8.36
CA ILE A 237 -11.17 -12.06 -8.51
C ILE A 237 -10.16 -11.60 -7.46
N ALA A 238 -10.35 -11.97 -6.19
CA ALA A 238 -9.43 -11.65 -5.11
C ALA A 238 -8.03 -12.26 -5.31
N ALA A 239 -7.95 -13.51 -5.79
CA ALA A 239 -6.67 -14.16 -6.09
C ALA A 239 -5.90 -13.46 -7.21
N GLU A 240 -6.57 -13.02 -8.28
CA GLU A 240 -5.94 -12.25 -9.35
C GLU A 240 -5.50 -10.87 -8.86
N LYS A 241 -6.31 -10.18 -8.07
CA LYS A 241 -5.93 -8.91 -7.44
C LYS A 241 -4.65 -9.06 -6.62
N LYS A 242 -4.55 -10.10 -5.77
CA LYS A 242 -3.32 -10.38 -5.01
C LYS A 242 -2.11 -10.51 -5.92
N ARG A 243 -2.25 -11.25 -7.04
CA ARG A 243 -1.18 -11.46 -8.02
C ARG A 243 -0.76 -10.16 -8.70
N ILE A 244 -1.73 -9.31 -9.06
CA ILE A 244 -1.49 -8.04 -9.73
C ILE A 244 -0.77 -7.08 -8.79
N ILE A 245 -1.25 -6.93 -7.55
CA ILE A 245 -0.65 -6.06 -6.52
C ILE A 245 0.80 -6.48 -6.23
N ALA A 246 1.08 -7.79 -6.19
CA ALA A 246 2.42 -8.31 -5.92
C ALA A 246 3.39 -8.17 -7.11
N ARG A 247 2.91 -7.83 -8.32
CA ARG A 247 3.73 -7.82 -9.55
C ARG A 247 4.92 -6.87 -9.47
N ASP A 248 4.72 -5.70 -8.91
CA ASP A 248 5.75 -4.66 -8.85
C ASP A 248 6.69 -4.86 -7.65
N GLY A 249 6.35 -5.79 -6.73
CA GLY A 249 7.18 -6.23 -5.61
C GLY A 249 7.32 -5.23 -4.47
N LEU A 250 6.58 -4.10 -4.50
CA LEU A 250 6.50 -3.13 -3.40
C LEU A 250 5.40 -3.47 -2.41
N LEU A 251 4.30 -4.01 -2.90
CA LEU A 251 3.15 -4.40 -2.09
C LEU A 251 3.01 -5.92 -2.10
N GLU A 252 2.76 -6.48 -0.94
CA GLU A 252 2.47 -7.89 -0.73
C GLU A 252 1.14 -8.03 0.00
N TRP A 253 0.22 -8.78 -0.59
CA TRP A 253 -1.04 -9.10 0.06
C TRP A 253 -0.84 -10.32 0.96
N ILE A 254 -1.05 -10.15 2.26
CA ILE A 254 -0.93 -11.22 3.25
C ILE A 254 -2.33 -11.61 3.74
N ASP A 255 -2.60 -12.91 3.79
CA ASP A 255 -3.82 -13.40 4.43
C ASP A 255 -3.63 -13.36 5.96
N PRO A 256 -4.51 -12.65 6.70
CA PRO A 256 -4.40 -12.59 8.15
C PRO A 256 -4.48 -13.99 8.77
N PRO A 257 -3.68 -14.27 9.80
CA PRO A 257 -3.78 -15.54 10.51
C PRO A 257 -5.16 -15.69 11.17
N ALA A 258 -5.73 -16.86 11.09
CA ALA A 258 -7.00 -17.17 11.77
C ALA A 258 -6.87 -16.91 13.28
N GLY A 259 -7.91 -16.32 13.89
CA GLY A 259 -7.95 -16.05 15.34
C GLY A 259 -7.43 -14.67 15.77
N GLY A 260 -6.91 -13.85 14.85
CA GLY A 260 -6.55 -12.45 15.13
C GLY A 260 -5.71 -12.25 16.40
N LEU A 261 -6.01 -11.22 17.17
CA LEU A 261 -5.31 -10.89 18.43
C LEU A 261 -5.43 -11.93 19.54
N ALA A 262 -6.39 -12.85 19.47
CA ALA A 262 -6.53 -13.93 20.45
C ALA A 262 -5.31 -14.90 20.39
N ASN A 263 -4.66 -15.01 19.24
CA ASN A 263 -3.48 -15.85 19.04
C ASN A 263 -2.15 -15.18 19.44
N VAL A 264 -2.21 -13.96 19.95
CA VAL A 264 -1.04 -13.23 20.47
C VAL A 264 -1.07 -13.24 21.98
N GLY A 265 -0.05 -13.78 22.62
CA GLY A 265 0.05 -13.82 24.10
C GLY A 265 0.39 -12.45 24.67
N GLY A 266 -0.37 -11.97 25.68
CA GLY A 266 -0.12 -10.72 26.37
C GLY A 266 -0.44 -9.45 25.57
N LEU A 267 0.24 -8.35 25.89
CA LEU A 267 0.15 -7.04 25.20
C LEU A 267 -1.26 -6.40 25.29
N ASP A 268 -1.88 -6.47 26.46
CA ASP A 268 -3.30 -6.16 26.67
C ASP A 268 -3.65 -4.68 26.44
N GLU A 269 -2.75 -3.76 26.77
CA GLU A 269 -2.95 -2.32 26.52
C GLU A 269 -3.02 -2.01 25.01
N PHE A 270 -2.16 -2.68 24.25
CA PHE A 270 -2.18 -2.57 22.80
C PHE A 270 -3.46 -3.16 22.20
N LYS A 271 -3.85 -4.37 22.64
CA LYS A 271 -5.08 -5.02 22.19
C LYS A 271 -6.31 -4.16 22.46
N ALA A 272 -6.41 -3.58 23.66
CA ALA A 272 -7.48 -2.67 24.02
C ALA A 272 -7.56 -1.45 23.10
N HIS A 273 -6.40 -0.89 22.71
CA HIS A 273 -6.34 0.22 21.75
C HIS A 273 -6.84 -0.20 20.36
N VAL A 274 -6.43 -1.36 19.84
CA VAL A 274 -6.89 -1.85 18.54
C VAL A 274 -8.40 -2.09 18.54
N MET A 275 -8.94 -2.69 19.62
CA MET A 275 -10.39 -2.89 19.78
C MET A 275 -11.15 -1.56 19.78
N ALA A 276 -10.60 -0.54 20.46
CA ALA A 276 -11.19 0.81 20.43
C ALA A 276 -11.13 1.43 19.02
N SER A 277 -10.02 1.22 18.30
CA SER A 277 -9.87 1.69 16.92
C SER A 277 -10.85 1.00 15.97
N ALA A 278 -11.15 -0.29 16.18
CA ALA A 278 -12.13 -1.03 15.38
C ALA A 278 -13.53 -0.39 15.42
N MET A 279 -13.94 0.14 16.57
CA MET A 279 -15.23 0.82 16.71
C MET A 279 -15.35 2.08 15.85
N ALA A 280 -14.24 2.77 15.57
CA ALA A 280 -14.25 3.99 14.76
C ALA A 280 -14.57 3.74 13.27
N TYR A 281 -14.54 2.49 12.80
CA TYR A 281 -14.89 2.12 11.43
C TYR A 281 -16.37 1.77 11.25
N THR A 282 -17.19 1.87 12.30
CA THR A 282 -18.63 1.59 12.20
C THR A 282 -19.39 2.79 11.61
N PRO A 283 -20.57 2.55 10.98
CA PRO A 283 -21.42 3.65 10.51
C PRO A 283 -21.80 4.62 11.63
N GLU A 284 -22.12 4.09 12.81
CA GLU A 284 -22.51 4.87 13.99
C GLU A 284 -21.40 5.81 14.46
N ALA A 285 -20.14 5.35 14.37
CA ALA A 285 -18.99 6.18 14.72
C ALA A 285 -18.82 7.34 13.73
N ARG A 286 -19.05 7.10 12.43
CA ARG A 286 -19.04 8.15 11.39
C ARG A 286 -20.15 9.17 11.63
N ASP A 287 -21.37 8.72 11.91
CA ASP A 287 -22.51 9.58 12.21
C ASP A 287 -22.27 10.42 13.47
N TYR A 288 -21.55 9.87 14.46
CA TYR A 288 -21.12 10.57 15.67
C TYR A 288 -20.00 11.59 15.40
N GLY A 289 -19.29 11.48 14.28
CA GLY A 289 -18.19 12.37 13.89
C GLY A 289 -16.83 11.93 14.43
N LEU A 290 -16.64 10.64 14.76
CA LEU A 290 -15.32 10.13 15.12
C LEU A 290 -14.38 10.17 13.91
N PRO A 291 -13.13 10.64 14.10
CA PRO A 291 -12.14 10.60 13.02
C PRO A 291 -11.75 9.15 12.70
N THR A 292 -11.49 8.88 11.44
CA THR A 292 -10.93 7.59 11.00
C THR A 292 -9.54 7.39 11.61
N PRO A 293 -9.27 6.24 12.23
CA PRO A 293 -7.96 5.93 12.78
C PRO A 293 -6.87 5.93 11.72
N LYS A 294 -5.72 6.50 12.04
CA LYS A 294 -4.56 6.57 11.15
C LYS A 294 -3.65 5.36 11.27
N GLY A 295 -3.52 4.83 12.46
CA GLY A 295 -2.67 3.67 12.72
C GLY A 295 -1.77 3.82 13.93
N VAL A 296 -0.88 2.84 14.11
CA VAL A 296 0.00 2.72 15.27
C VAL A 296 1.45 2.50 14.88
N PHE A 297 2.34 2.97 15.73
CA PHE A 297 3.76 2.69 15.62
C PHE A 297 4.21 1.77 16.76
N LEU A 298 4.72 0.57 16.41
CA LEU A 298 5.21 -0.44 17.34
C LEU A 298 6.74 -0.40 17.38
N MET A 299 7.31 0.04 18.46
CA MET A 299 8.74 0.03 18.68
C MET A 299 9.12 -0.79 19.89
N GLY A 300 10.32 -1.29 19.95
CA GLY A 300 10.79 -2.03 21.11
C GLY A 300 11.73 -3.17 20.79
N ILE A 301 11.90 -4.08 21.75
CA ILE A 301 12.88 -5.15 21.72
C ILE A 301 12.57 -6.14 20.59
N SER A 302 13.61 -6.56 19.85
CA SER A 302 13.46 -7.56 18.79
C SER A 302 12.96 -8.90 19.36
N GLY A 303 12.14 -9.62 18.59
CA GLY A 303 11.58 -10.90 19.01
C GLY A 303 10.45 -10.83 20.05
N CYS A 304 9.94 -9.65 20.40
CA CYS A 304 8.86 -9.48 21.39
C CYS A 304 7.45 -9.36 20.78
N GLY A 305 7.26 -9.82 19.53
CA GLY A 305 5.90 -10.00 18.97
C GLY A 305 5.37 -8.85 18.11
N LYS A 306 6.14 -7.79 17.80
CA LYS A 306 5.69 -6.64 16.98
C LYS A 306 5.10 -7.05 15.64
N SER A 307 5.80 -7.88 14.88
CA SER A 307 5.33 -8.36 13.56
C SER A 307 4.15 -9.35 13.67
N GLU A 308 4.04 -10.09 14.77
CA GLU A 308 2.87 -10.94 15.04
C GLU A 308 1.64 -10.09 15.35
N LEU A 309 1.82 -8.99 16.10
CA LEU A 309 0.75 -8.02 16.34
C LEU A 309 0.25 -7.42 15.02
N ALA A 310 1.17 -6.92 14.17
CA ALA A 310 0.81 -6.34 12.89
C ALA A 310 -0.02 -7.30 12.02
N LYS A 311 0.35 -8.60 11.99
CA LYS A 311 -0.43 -9.61 11.26
C LYS A 311 -1.78 -9.95 11.88
N ALA A 312 -1.96 -9.71 13.18
CA ALA A 312 -3.16 -10.08 13.91
C ALA A 312 -4.26 -8.99 13.88
N ILE A 313 -3.87 -7.72 13.74
CA ILE A 313 -4.77 -6.56 13.71
C ILE A 313 -5.86 -6.67 12.64
N PRO A 314 -5.56 -7.08 11.39
CA PRO A 314 -6.58 -7.12 10.33
C PRO A 314 -7.77 -7.99 10.66
N GLY A 315 -7.56 -9.04 11.44
CA GLY A 315 -8.64 -9.92 11.93
C GLY A 315 -9.67 -9.21 12.80
N GLU A 316 -9.23 -8.26 13.61
CA GLU A 316 -10.09 -7.46 14.48
C GLU A 316 -10.76 -6.30 13.74
N LEU A 317 -10.02 -5.67 12.83
CA LEU A 317 -10.51 -4.53 12.06
C LEU A 317 -11.38 -4.96 10.86
N GLY A 318 -11.41 -6.25 10.52
CA GLY A 318 -12.16 -6.78 9.38
C GLY A 318 -11.70 -6.21 8.05
N MET A 319 -10.38 -6.11 7.85
CA MET A 319 -9.77 -5.53 6.65
C MET A 319 -8.62 -6.40 6.12
N PRO A 320 -8.24 -6.28 4.83
CA PRO A 320 -7.10 -6.97 4.29
C PRO A 320 -5.77 -6.41 4.84
N LEU A 321 -4.72 -7.25 4.83
CA LEU A 321 -3.36 -6.88 5.18
C LEU A 321 -2.51 -6.70 3.93
N ILE A 322 -1.90 -5.54 3.80
CA ILE A 322 -0.95 -5.22 2.74
C ILE A 322 0.39 -4.86 3.39
N ARG A 323 1.41 -5.67 3.15
CA ARG A 323 2.77 -5.33 3.54
C ARG A 323 3.42 -4.48 2.46
N MET A 324 4.04 -3.37 2.86
CA MET A 324 4.87 -2.56 1.99
C MET A 324 6.35 -2.85 2.28
N ASP A 325 7.06 -3.37 1.28
CA ASP A 325 8.49 -3.67 1.40
C ASP A 325 9.34 -2.46 1.01
N LEU A 326 9.76 -1.70 2.01
CA LEU A 326 10.63 -0.54 1.83
C LEU A 326 12.05 -0.92 1.36
N GLY A 327 12.47 -2.17 1.56
CA GLY A 327 13.75 -2.68 1.07
C GLY A 327 13.75 -2.88 -0.45
N ALA A 328 12.62 -3.21 -1.04
CA ALA A 328 12.47 -3.37 -2.48
C ALA A 328 12.69 -2.06 -3.26
N LEU A 329 12.47 -0.90 -2.63
CA LEU A 329 12.76 0.41 -3.23
C LEU A 329 14.25 0.61 -3.54
N LYS A 330 15.15 -0.04 -2.75
CA LYS A 330 16.60 0.08 -2.94
C LYS A 330 17.16 -0.83 -4.02
N SER A 331 16.58 -2.01 -4.21
CA SER A 331 17.23 -3.10 -4.93
C SER A 331 16.84 -3.23 -6.40
N LYS A 332 15.65 -2.77 -6.79
CA LYS A 332 15.09 -3.06 -8.12
C LYS A 332 15.08 -1.90 -9.11
N PHE A 333 15.24 -0.65 -8.66
CA PHE A 333 14.88 0.50 -9.50
C PHE A 333 15.81 1.70 -9.29
N VAL A 334 17.02 1.62 -9.80
CA VAL A 334 17.85 2.81 -10.01
C VAL A 334 17.25 3.55 -11.22
N GLY A 335 16.33 4.48 -10.95
CA GLY A 335 15.72 5.36 -11.96
C GLY A 335 14.23 5.62 -11.85
N ASP A 336 13.42 4.72 -11.23
CA ASP A 336 11.95 4.87 -11.17
C ASP A 336 11.33 4.56 -9.79
N SER A 337 12.12 4.66 -8.74
CA SER A 337 11.69 4.33 -7.37
C SER A 337 10.53 5.20 -6.88
N GLU A 338 10.53 6.49 -7.26
CA GLU A 338 9.51 7.45 -6.86
C GLU A 338 8.17 7.18 -7.55
N GLY A 339 8.19 6.87 -8.85
CA GLY A 339 6.99 6.51 -9.61
C GLY A 339 6.32 5.25 -9.06
N ASN A 340 7.11 4.23 -8.76
CA ASN A 340 6.61 2.98 -8.19
C ASN A 340 6.02 3.17 -6.78
N LEU A 341 6.65 4.02 -5.95
CA LEU A 341 6.11 4.37 -4.64
C LEU A 341 4.77 5.10 -4.75
N ARG A 342 4.67 6.10 -5.62
CA ARG A 342 3.41 6.82 -5.86
C ARG A 342 2.30 5.88 -6.33
N LYS A 343 2.61 4.98 -7.26
CA LYS A 343 1.67 3.96 -7.73
C LYS A 343 1.22 3.03 -6.59
N ALA A 344 2.14 2.60 -5.73
CA ALA A 344 1.82 1.78 -4.57
C ALA A 344 0.88 2.51 -3.60
N LEU A 345 1.16 3.78 -3.29
CA LEU A 345 0.33 4.61 -2.42
C LEU A 345 -1.06 4.87 -3.04
N ALA A 346 -1.12 5.16 -4.35
CA ALA A 346 -2.38 5.31 -5.07
C ALA A 346 -3.21 4.01 -5.06
N THR A 347 -2.56 2.85 -5.17
CA THR A 347 -3.21 1.54 -5.04
C THR A 347 -3.81 1.35 -3.66
N ILE A 348 -3.09 1.71 -2.58
CA ILE A 348 -3.60 1.67 -1.21
C ILE A 348 -4.80 2.59 -1.04
N ASP A 349 -4.73 3.82 -1.54
CA ASP A 349 -5.85 4.77 -1.47
C ASP A 349 -7.07 4.32 -2.26
N ALA A 350 -6.88 3.59 -3.36
CA ALA A 350 -7.97 3.02 -4.15
C ALA A 350 -8.59 1.80 -3.48
N ILE A 351 -7.80 0.96 -2.79
CA ILE A 351 -8.31 -0.15 -1.96
C ILE A 351 -9.16 0.41 -0.81
N GLY A 352 -8.77 1.57 -0.26
CA GLY A 352 -9.47 2.26 0.79
C GLY A 352 -9.23 1.60 2.16
N ARG A 353 -10.21 0.82 2.66
CA ARG A 353 -10.10 0.18 3.97
C ARG A 353 -9.18 -1.04 3.94
N CYS A 354 -7.96 -0.87 4.40
CA CYS A 354 -6.94 -1.93 4.52
C CYS A 354 -5.95 -1.59 5.62
N GLU A 355 -5.27 -2.59 6.15
CA GLU A 355 -4.06 -2.37 6.94
C GLU A 355 -2.84 -2.30 6.03
N VAL A 356 -2.01 -1.28 6.26
CA VAL A 356 -0.71 -1.14 5.59
C VAL A 356 0.40 -1.39 6.61
N TRP A 357 1.07 -2.51 6.49
CA TRP A 357 2.16 -2.87 7.38
C TRP A 357 3.52 -2.47 6.81
N LEU A 358 4.19 -1.54 7.51
CA LEU A 358 5.55 -1.10 7.25
C LEU A 358 6.50 -1.83 8.22
N ASP A 359 7.14 -2.90 7.77
CA ASP A 359 8.00 -3.72 8.64
C ASP A 359 9.42 -3.16 8.70
N GLU A 360 9.95 -3.07 9.93
CA GLU A 360 11.34 -2.68 10.21
C GLU A 360 11.76 -1.39 9.46
N VAL A 361 10.99 -0.30 9.68
CA VAL A 361 11.18 0.97 8.95
C VAL A 361 12.59 1.54 9.10
N GLU A 362 13.33 1.17 10.15
CA GLU A 362 14.73 1.55 10.34
C GLU A 362 15.66 0.99 9.26
N LYS A 363 15.34 -0.16 8.68
CA LYS A 363 16.16 -0.75 7.60
C LYS A 363 16.14 0.10 6.34
N ALA A 364 15.04 0.78 6.07
CA ALA A 364 14.96 1.73 4.96
C ALA A 364 15.95 2.88 5.14
N MET A 365 16.28 3.26 6.38
CA MET A 365 17.17 4.39 6.69
C MET A 365 18.65 4.01 6.83
N GLN A 366 19.00 2.73 6.96
CA GLN A 366 20.38 2.26 7.16
C GLN A 366 21.36 2.51 6.00
N GLY A 367 21.00 3.26 4.99
CA GLY A 367 21.91 3.73 3.92
C GLY A 367 22.14 5.24 3.93
N ALA A 368 21.25 5.99 4.60
CA ALA A 368 21.28 7.46 4.57
C ALA A 368 22.47 8.06 5.34
N THR A 369 23.01 7.34 6.34
CA THR A 369 24.13 7.80 7.19
C THR A 369 25.52 7.49 6.62
N SER A 370 25.63 6.66 5.59
CA SER A 370 26.92 6.20 5.04
C SER A 370 27.44 6.99 3.83
N GLY A 371 26.79 8.10 3.45
CA GLY A 371 27.29 8.99 2.38
C GLY A 371 27.25 8.38 0.97
N SER A 372 26.61 7.22 0.79
CA SER A 372 26.39 6.61 -0.53
C SER A 372 25.20 7.25 -1.24
N ALA A 373 25.26 7.34 -2.58
CA ALA A 373 24.21 7.91 -3.42
C ALA A 373 22.83 7.25 -3.19
N ASP A 374 22.80 5.99 -2.70
CA ASP A 374 21.59 5.24 -2.39
C ASP A 374 20.87 5.69 -1.10
N GLY A 375 21.55 6.46 -0.23
CA GLY A 375 20.96 6.95 1.03
C GLY A 375 19.91 8.04 0.83
N GLY A 376 19.98 8.82 -0.24
CA GLY A 376 19.03 9.87 -0.57
C GLY A 376 17.66 9.32 -0.95
N VAL A 377 17.61 8.34 -1.82
CA VAL A 377 16.35 7.74 -2.33
C VAL A 377 15.48 7.16 -1.20
N SER A 378 16.09 6.59 -0.16
CA SER A 378 15.35 6.00 0.96
C SER A 378 14.77 7.04 1.91
N ALA A 379 15.48 8.16 2.12
CA ALA A 379 14.99 9.27 2.93
C ALA A 379 13.82 9.99 2.24
N ASP A 380 13.92 10.18 0.93
CA ASP A 380 12.87 10.80 0.11
C ASP A 380 11.60 9.92 0.07
N ALA A 381 11.77 8.60 -0.08
CA ALA A 381 10.67 7.65 -0.07
C ALA A 381 9.94 7.64 1.29
N LEU A 382 10.68 7.65 2.40
CA LEU A 382 10.06 7.76 3.72
C LEU A 382 9.36 9.12 3.88
N GLY A 383 9.95 10.21 3.41
CA GLY A 383 9.34 11.53 3.38
C GLY A 383 8.01 11.53 2.63
N ALA A 384 7.95 10.90 1.46
CA ALA A 384 6.73 10.77 0.67
C ALA A 384 5.65 9.95 1.39
N ILE A 385 6.01 8.83 2.05
CA ILE A 385 5.08 8.03 2.86
C ILE A 385 4.53 8.86 4.03
N LEU A 386 5.38 9.62 4.73
CA LEU A 386 4.97 10.43 5.86
C LEU A 386 4.04 11.59 5.44
N THR A 387 4.28 12.19 4.28
CA THR A 387 3.42 13.20 3.68
C THR A 387 2.07 12.58 3.33
N TRP A 388 2.08 11.45 2.63
CA TRP A 388 0.86 10.69 2.33
C TRP A 388 0.06 10.34 3.59
N MET A 389 0.71 9.84 4.65
CA MET A 389 0.03 9.54 5.92
C MET A 389 -0.63 10.77 6.55
N GLN A 390 -0.07 11.94 6.37
CA GLN A 390 -0.61 13.19 6.91
C GLN A 390 -1.80 13.71 6.08
N GLU A 391 -1.70 13.64 4.75
CA GLU A 391 -2.63 14.26 3.79
C GLU A 391 -3.79 13.33 3.39
N ARG A 392 -3.61 12.01 3.50
CA ARG A 392 -4.62 11.05 3.09
C ARG A 392 -5.96 11.23 3.81
N SER A 393 -7.03 11.10 3.05
CA SER A 393 -8.42 11.04 3.55
C SER A 393 -8.98 9.61 3.58
N GLY A 394 -8.19 8.61 3.13
CA GLY A 394 -8.60 7.21 3.04
C GLY A 394 -8.67 6.49 4.40
N GLU A 395 -9.32 5.33 4.41
CA GLU A 395 -9.57 4.49 5.61
C GLU A 395 -8.45 3.45 5.87
N ALA A 396 -7.28 3.59 5.24
CA ALA A 396 -6.17 2.68 5.49
C ALA A 396 -5.64 2.86 6.92
N TYR A 397 -5.32 1.76 7.61
CA TYR A 397 -4.74 1.73 8.94
C TYR A 397 -3.25 1.39 8.84
N VAL A 398 -2.36 2.30 9.19
CA VAL A 398 -0.92 2.07 9.03
C VAL A 398 -0.33 1.50 10.31
N VAL A 399 0.32 0.35 10.19
CA VAL A 399 1.08 -0.28 11.28
C VAL A 399 2.55 -0.28 10.91
N ALA A 400 3.34 0.53 11.59
CA ALA A 400 4.78 0.54 11.42
C ALA A 400 5.47 -0.21 12.57
N THR A 401 6.54 -0.96 12.26
CA THR A 401 7.35 -1.65 13.27
C THR A 401 8.80 -1.17 13.21
N ALA A 402 9.47 -1.08 14.37
CA ALA A 402 10.90 -0.77 14.46
C ALA A 402 11.56 -1.51 15.63
N ASN A 403 12.77 -2.02 15.39
CA ASN A 403 13.64 -2.63 16.41
C ASN A 403 14.73 -1.68 16.90
N ASP A 404 15.12 -0.73 16.06
CA ASP A 404 16.13 0.27 16.37
C ASP A 404 15.62 1.66 15.99
N VAL A 405 15.19 2.39 16.99
CA VAL A 405 14.61 3.72 16.82
C VAL A 405 15.64 4.85 16.78
N THR A 406 16.91 4.54 17.06
CA THR A 406 17.99 5.56 17.06
C THR A 406 18.31 6.06 15.65
N ALA A 407 18.03 5.24 14.64
CA ALA A 407 18.23 5.58 13.22
C ALA A 407 17.01 6.30 12.58
N LEU A 408 15.91 6.45 13.31
CA LEU A 408 14.67 7.00 12.75
C LEU A 408 14.61 8.52 12.86
N PRO A 409 14.11 9.22 11.84
CA PRO A 409 13.92 10.66 11.91
C PRO A 409 12.83 11.00 12.96
N PRO A 410 13.06 12.06 13.76
CA PRO A 410 12.09 12.50 14.80
C PRO A 410 10.70 12.80 14.23
N GLU A 411 10.62 13.10 12.96
CA GLU A 411 9.39 13.39 12.23
C GLU A 411 8.39 12.23 12.27
N LEU A 412 8.85 10.97 12.29
CA LEU A 412 7.99 9.79 12.44
C LEU A 412 7.15 9.82 13.71
N MET A 413 7.69 10.38 14.78
CA MET A 413 7.08 10.43 16.11
C MET A 413 6.13 11.63 16.30
N ARG A 414 5.98 12.49 15.28
CA ARG A 414 5.10 13.66 15.39
C ARG A 414 3.64 13.21 15.41
N LYS A 415 2.87 13.78 16.35
CA LYS A 415 1.41 13.59 16.42
C LYS A 415 0.75 13.94 15.09
N GLY A 416 -0.26 13.17 14.72
CA GLY A 416 -1.03 13.37 13.50
C GLY A 416 -0.64 12.43 12.34
N ARG A 417 0.42 11.63 12.48
CA ARG A 417 0.80 10.55 11.54
C ARG A 417 0.31 9.19 12.02
N PHE A 418 0.60 8.88 13.26
CA PHE A 418 0.05 7.74 14.00
C PHE A 418 -0.86 8.25 15.12
N ASP A 419 -1.86 7.49 15.47
CA ASP A 419 -2.74 7.79 16.61
C ASP A 419 -2.00 7.58 17.91
N GLU A 420 -1.20 6.50 18.00
CA GLU A 420 -0.45 6.15 19.18
C GLU A 420 0.87 5.44 18.82
N THR A 421 1.84 5.56 19.72
CA THR A 421 3.13 4.88 19.64
C THR A 421 3.31 3.99 20.87
N PHE A 422 3.53 2.69 20.62
CA PHE A 422 3.65 1.68 21.66
C PHE A 422 5.07 1.17 21.80
N TRP A 423 5.48 0.99 23.08
CA TRP A 423 6.71 0.30 23.44
C TRP A 423 6.40 -1.16 23.76
N VAL A 424 7.03 -2.06 23.01
CA VAL A 424 6.94 -3.51 23.22
C VAL A 424 8.22 -3.97 23.92
N ASP A 425 8.10 -4.30 25.20
CA ASP A 425 9.21 -4.77 26.04
C ASP A 425 9.30 -6.30 26.07
N LEU A 426 10.24 -6.83 26.85
CA LEU A 426 10.30 -8.25 27.18
C LEU A 426 8.98 -8.66 27.86
N PRO A 427 8.44 -9.86 27.54
CA PRO A 427 7.19 -10.31 28.12
C PRO A 427 7.34 -10.59 29.62
N THR A 428 6.34 -10.21 30.39
CA THR A 428 6.19 -10.53 31.81
C THR A 428 5.90 -12.02 32.02
N ALA A 429 6.01 -12.53 33.25
CA ALA A 429 5.74 -13.95 33.53
C ALA A 429 4.32 -14.39 33.06
N PRO A 430 3.21 -13.65 33.32
CA PRO A 430 1.90 -13.96 32.76
C PRO A 430 1.86 -13.95 31.24
N GLU A 431 2.57 -13.02 30.60
CA GLU A 431 2.64 -12.95 29.15
C GLU A 431 3.44 -14.11 28.54
N ARG A 432 4.52 -14.55 29.19
CA ARG A 432 5.25 -15.77 28.75
C ARG A 432 4.37 -17.01 28.83
N ALA A 433 3.58 -17.17 29.89
CA ALA A 433 2.57 -18.21 29.99
C ALA A 433 1.51 -18.13 28.87
N ALA A 434 1.03 -16.91 28.57
CA ALA A 434 0.08 -16.68 27.48
C ALA A 434 0.72 -16.98 26.09
N ILE A 435 2.02 -16.71 25.89
CA ILE A 435 2.73 -17.04 24.65
C ILE A 435 2.81 -18.56 24.46
N VAL A 436 3.12 -19.33 25.51
CA VAL A 436 3.10 -20.79 25.46
C VAL A 436 1.71 -21.30 25.06
N THR A 437 0.66 -20.77 25.72
CA THR A 437 -0.74 -21.13 25.46
C THR A 437 -1.14 -20.83 24.00
N ALA A 438 -0.75 -19.68 23.47
CA ALA A 438 -1.07 -19.26 22.09
C ALA A 438 -0.22 -20.01 21.04
N THR A 439 0.93 -20.56 21.43
CA THR A 439 1.85 -21.24 20.50
C THR A 439 1.57 -22.73 20.37
N LEU A 440 1.19 -23.40 21.43
CA LEU A 440 0.91 -24.85 21.45
C LEU A 440 -0.08 -25.30 20.34
N PRO A 441 -1.22 -24.62 20.09
CA PRO A 441 -2.17 -25.02 19.06
C PRO A 441 -1.62 -24.93 17.63
N LYS A 442 -0.54 -24.19 17.40
CA LYS A 442 0.11 -24.09 16.09
C LYS A 442 0.80 -25.39 15.67
N TYR A 443 0.95 -26.32 16.59
CA TYR A 443 1.52 -27.66 16.39
C TYR A 443 0.51 -28.76 16.72
N PRO A 444 -0.52 -28.97 15.89
CA PRO A 444 -1.57 -29.95 16.16
C PRO A 444 -1.03 -31.38 16.11
N ARG A 445 -1.81 -32.34 16.66
CA ARG A 445 -1.56 -33.78 16.50
C ARG A 445 -1.81 -34.22 15.05
N ALA A 446 -1.42 -35.45 14.72
CA ALA A 446 -1.61 -35.98 13.37
C ALA A 446 -3.10 -36.09 12.94
N ASP A 447 -4.01 -36.20 13.90
CA ASP A 447 -5.46 -36.21 13.70
C ASP A 447 -6.08 -34.81 13.58
N GLY A 448 -5.24 -33.75 13.62
CA GLY A 448 -5.67 -32.36 13.57
C GLY A 448 -6.09 -31.78 14.92
N THR A 449 -6.09 -32.57 16.00
CA THR A 449 -6.46 -32.10 17.34
C THR A 449 -5.42 -31.09 17.87
N PRO A 450 -5.83 -29.90 18.32
CA PRO A 450 -4.87 -28.92 18.84
C PRO A 450 -4.25 -29.39 20.16
N ARG A 451 -2.98 -29.10 20.35
CA ARG A 451 -2.31 -29.22 21.64
C ARG A 451 -2.60 -27.98 22.47
N THR A 452 -3.04 -28.17 23.71
CA THR A 452 -3.22 -27.08 24.66
C THR A 452 -2.48 -27.37 25.95
N ALA A 453 -2.13 -26.33 26.71
CA ALA A 453 -1.47 -26.50 28.00
C ALA A 453 -2.27 -27.39 28.95
N GLU A 454 -3.61 -27.24 28.94
CA GLU A 454 -4.54 -28.03 29.75
C GLU A 454 -4.51 -29.51 29.35
N THR A 455 -4.65 -29.83 28.05
CA THR A 455 -4.67 -31.24 27.57
C THR A 455 -3.33 -31.96 27.74
N LEU A 456 -2.23 -31.21 27.84
CA LEU A 456 -0.89 -31.73 28.04
C LEU A 456 -0.46 -31.71 29.53
N GLY A 457 -1.23 -31.07 30.40
CA GLY A 457 -0.87 -30.89 31.81
C GLY A 457 0.40 -30.05 32.00
N ILE A 458 0.60 -29.02 31.13
CA ILE A 458 1.76 -28.14 31.21
C ILE A 458 1.57 -27.13 32.36
N ASP A 459 2.54 -27.14 33.28
CA ASP A 459 2.65 -26.11 34.32
C ASP A 459 3.25 -24.82 33.72
N LEU A 460 2.37 -23.88 33.38
CA LEU A 460 2.74 -22.62 32.75
C LEU A 460 3.55 -21.72 33.68
N ASP A 461 3.29 -21.77 34.99
CA ASP A 461 4.02 -20.96 35.97
C ASP A 461 5.46 -21.44 36.12
N ALA A 462 5.67 -22.76 36.16
CA ALA A 462 7.01 -23.33 36.17
C ALA A 462 7.82 -23.01 34.91
N VAL A 463 7.17 -23.01 33.74
CA VAL A 463 7.81 -22.58 32.48
C VAL A 463 8.11 -21.10 32.50
N ALA A 464 7.18 -20.27 32.99
CA ALA A 464 7.37 -18.82 33.08
C ALA A 464 8.52 -18.44 34.03
N GLU A 465 8.72 -19.18 35.14
CA GLU A 465 9.81 -18.94 36.07
C GLU A 465 11.20 -19.16 35.45
N VAL A 466 11.40 -20.23 34.69
CA VAL A 466 12.68 -20.53 34.06
C VAL A 466 12.99 -19.73 32.79
N THR A 467 11.99 -19.03 32.25
CA THR A 467 12.11 -18.21 31.05
C THR A 467 12.20 -16.71 31.36
N ASP A 468 12.63 -16.35 32.58
CA ASP A 468 12.86 -14.93 32.89
C ASP A 468 13.84 -14.31 31.90
N THR A 469 13.56 -13.07 31.46
CA THR A 469 14.33 -12.34 30.43
C THR A 469 14.23 -12.86 28.99
N PHE A 470 13.46 -13.92 28.73
CA PHE A 470 13.27 -14.42 27.36
C PHE A 470 12.38 -13.47 26.56
N THR A 471 12.70 -13.32 25.26
CA THR A 471 11.83 -12.69 24.29
C THR A 471 10.65 -13.62 23.96
N GLY A 472 9.58 -13.04 23.36
CA GLY A 472 8.45 -13.86 22.93
C GLY A 472 8.82 -14.95 21.91
N ALA A 473 9.78 -14.66 21.02
CA ALA A 473 10.28 -15.62 20.04
C ALA A 473 11.05 -16.78 20.71
N GLU A 474 11.85 -16.48 21.72
CA GLU A 474 12.57 -17.51 22.48
C GLU A 474 11.60 -18.40 23.26
N VAL A 475 10.58 -17.82 23.90
CA VAL A 475 9.53 -18.60 24.58
C VAL A 475 8.77 -19.49 23.57
N ALA A 476 8.39 -18.97 22.43
CA ALA A 476 7.69 -19.73 21.38
C ALA A 476 8.55 -20.89 20.84
N SER A 477 9.88 -20.71 20.76
CA SER A 477 10.81 -21.73 20.25
C SER A 477 10.95 -22.96 21.17
N LEU A 478 10.54 -22.86 22.43
CA LEU A 478 10.56 -23.98 23.36
C LEU A 478 9.68 -25.13 22.91
N ILE A 479 8.56 -24.81 22.25
CA ILE A 479 7.55 -25.82 21.87
C ILE A 479 8.07 -26.79 20.81
N PRO A 480 8.59 -26.35 19.64
CA PRO A 480 9.15 -27.28 18.68
C PRO A 480 10.38 -28.07 19.24
N ASP A 481 11.14 -27.47 20.16
CA ASP A 481 12.29 -28.20 20.77
C ASP A 481 11.84 -29.25 21.79
N ALA A 482 10.82 -28.96 22.59
CA ALA A 482 10.18 -29.94 23.46
C ALA A 482 9.52 -31.08 22.67
N LEU A 483 8.86 -30.75 21.55
CA LEU A 483 8.25 -31.76 20.65
C LEU A 483 9.31 -32.66 20.04
N LYS A 484 10.46 -32.15 19.63
CA LYS A 484 11.58 -32.95 19.11
C LYS A 484 12.13 -33.90 20.19
N ALA A 485 12.29 -33.40 21.42
CA ALA A 485 12.76 -34.22 22.55
C ALA A 485 11.77 -35.35 22.88
N ALA A 486 10.48 -35.01 22.98
CA ALA A 486 9.42 -35.98 23.26
C ALA A 486 9.27 -37.03 22.14
N PHE A 487 9.44 -36.60 20.87
CA PHE A 487 9.43 -37.52 19.74
C PHE A 487 10.62 -38.51 19.79
N ALA A 488 11.81 -38.05 20.12
CA ALA A 488 12.99 -38.88 20.26
C ALA A 488 12.85 -39.87 21.44
N ASP A 489 12.08 -39.53 22.45
CA ASP A 489 11.78 -40.34 23.64
C ASP A 489 10.47 -41.14 23.48
N GLY A 490 10.41 -41.94 22.41
CA GLY A 490 9.32 -42.88 22.17
C GLY A 490 8.03 -42.25 21.60
N GLN A 491 8.12 -41.10 20.92
CA GLN A 491 6.96 -40.40 20.27
C GLN A 491 5.85 -40.04 21.25
N ARG A 492 6.22 -39.71 22.48
CA ARG A 492 5.27 -39.24 23.50
C ARG A 492 4.87 -37.78 23.31
N GLU A 493 3.87 -37.34 24.03
CA GLU A 493 3.53 -35.91 24.10
C GLU A 493 4.58 -35.15 24.94
N PRO A 494 4.82 -33.86 24.65
CA PRO A 494 5.73 -33.03 25.42
C PRO A 494 5.18 -32.75 26.82
N THR A 495 6.08 -32.64 27.79
CA THR A 495 5.77 -32.34 29.19
C THR A 495 6.33 -31.01 29.61
N THR A 496 5.99 -30.52 30.80
CA THR A 496 6.56 -29.32 31.41
C THR A 496 8.10 -29.43 31.50
N GLU A 497 8.62 -30.58 31.86
CA GLU A 497 10.08 -30.78 31.97
C GLU A 497 10.79 -30.66 30.61
N ASP A 498 10.19 -31.13 29.51
CA ASP A 498 10.75 -30.95 28.17
C ASP A 498 10.89 -29.46 27.79
N LEU A 499 9.91 -28.65 28.14
CA LEU A 499 9.94 -27.18 27.94
C LEU A 499 11.03 -26.54 28.82
N ILE A 500 11.14 -26.96 30.10
CA ILE A 500 12.17 -26.48 31.03
C ILE A 500 13.57 -26.84 30.53
N GLN A 501 13.77 -28.09 30.06
CA GLN A 501 15.07 -28.52 29.51
C GLN A 501 15.41 -27.79 28.20
N ALA A 502 14.41 -27.49 27.36
CA ALA A 502 14.59 -26.64 26.17
C ALA A 502 15.05 -25.22 26.59
N ALA A 503 14.40 -24.64 27.60
CA ALA A 503 14.72 -23.30 28.10
C ALA A 503 16.16 -23.21 28.64
N LYS A 504 16.63 -24.22 29.38
CA LYS A 504 18.01 -24.28 29.91
C LYS A 504 19.10 -24.29 28.85
N ARG A 505 18.78 -24.63 27.59
CA ARG A 505 19.73 -24.68 26.47
C ARG A 505 19.83 -23.32 25.74
N ILE A 506 18.92 -22.40 25.98
CA ILE A 506 18.88 -21.10 25.34
C ILE A 506 19.62 -20.08 26.20
N VAL A 507 20.53 -19.33 25.59
CA VAL A 507 21.09 -18.12 26.20
C VAL A 507 20.22 -16.93 25.79
N PRO A 508 19.50 -16.25 26.72
CA PRO A 508 18.58 -15.21 26.36
C PRO A 508 19.26 -14.05 25.65
N MET A 509 18.62 -13.53 24.60
CA MET A 509 19.09 -12.34 23.89
C MET A 509 19.23 -11.14 24.85
N ALA A 510 18.34 -11.04 25.81
CA ALA A 510 18.39 -9.97 26.81
C ALA A 510 19.69 -9.97 27.64
N THR A 511 20.29 -11.13 27.86
CA THR A 511 21.61 -11.25 28.51
C THR A 511 22.74 -10.84 27.57
N THR A 512 22.69 -11.29 26.31
CA THR A 512 23.76 -11.01 25.33
C THR A 512 23.74 -9.55 24.84
N GLN A 513 22.57 -8.88 24.87
CA GLN A 513 22.36 -7.51 24.41
C GLN A 513 21.91 -6.56 25.52
N GLU A 514 22.22 -6.87 26.78
CA GLU A 514 21.77 -6.10 27.97
C GLU A 514 22.01 -4.60 27.85
N ARG A 515 23.18 -4.18 27.40
CA ARG A 515 23.53 -2.77 27.23
C ARG A 515 22.63 -2.06 26.22
N LYS A 516 22.37 -2.71 25.07
CA LYS A 516 21.51 -2.15 24.02
C LYS A 516 20.06 -2.01 24.51
N ILE A 517 19.54 -3.06 25.14
CA ILE A 517 18.17 -3.07 25.69
C ILE A 517 18.00 -2.00 26.76
N THR A 518 18.97 -1.85 27.67
CA THR A 518 18.93 -0.83 28.73
C THR A 518 18.96 0.58 28.14
N ALA A 519 19.77 0.84 27.12
CA ALA A 519 19.81 2.11 26.42
C ALA A 519 18.47 2.44 25.75
N LEU A 520 17.91 1.49 24.99
CA LEU A 520 16.62 1.65 24.34
C LEU A 520 15.48 1.92 25.34
N ARG A 521 15.43 1.17 26.45
CA ARG A 521 14.44 1.40 27.51
C ARG A 521 14.55 2.78 28.14
N SER A 522 15.77 3.22 28.47
CA SER A 522 15.98 4.51 29.10
C SER A 522 15.60 5.69 28.22
N GLU A 523 15.76 5.54 26.92
CA GLU A 523 15.47 6.60 25.96
C GLU A 523 13.99 6.63 25.55
N TRP A 524 13.38 5.47 25.31
CA TRP A 524 12.09 5.39 24.61
C TRP A 524 10.91 4.93 25.46
N ALA A 525 11.10 4.05 26.46
CA ALA A 525 9.99 3.53 27.26
C ALA A 525 9.20 4.62 28.01
N ALA A 526 9.86 5.72 28.39
CA ALA A 526 9.22 6.84 29.08
C ALA A 526 8.50 7.82 28.14
N ARG A 527 8.75 7.72 26.82
CA ARG A 527 8.19 8.63 25.78
C ARG A 527 7.04 8.02 25.00
N THR A 528 6.75 6.76 25.23
CA THR A 528 5.78 5.96 24.49
C THR A 528 4.84 5.25 25.45
N ARG A 529 3.68 4.81 24.94
CA ARG A 529 2.73 4.04 25.73
C ARG A 529 3.20 2.59 25.84
N PRO A 530 3.22 1.96 27.02
CA PRO A 530 3.54 0.54 27.10
C PRO A 530 2.46 -0.31 26.41
N ALA A 531 2.88 -1.34 25.70
CA ALA A 531 1.97 -2.29 25.05
C ALA A 531 1.34 -3.28 26.04
N SER A 532 2.02 -3.52 27.16
CA SER A 532 1.61 -4.43 28.25
C SER A 532 1.01 -3.66 29.41
N SER A 533 -0.02 -4.22 30.05
CA SER A 533 -0.65 -3.65 31.26
C SER A 533 0.19 -3.81 32.53
N ALA A 534 1.07 -4.82 32.56
CA ALA A 534 1.96 -5.04 33.70
C ALA A 534 3.16 -4.08 33.64
N ALA A 535 3.36 -3.31 34.69
CA ALA A 535 4.55 -2.48 34.86
C ALA A 535 5.81 -3.37 34.69
N PRO A 536 6.84 -2.91 33.94
CA PRO A 536 8.09 -3.66 33.82
C PRO A 536 8.61 -3.96 35.23
N THR A 537 8.85 -5.23 35.51
CA THR A 537 9.36 -5.70 36.79
C THR A 537 10.68 -5.00 37.07
N LYS A 538 10.70 -4.20 38.12
CA LYS A 538 11.82 -3.44 38.69
C LYS A 538 12.49 -2.42 37.74
N ARG A 539 11.98 -1.17 37.76
CA ARG A 539 12.90 -0.04 37.68
C ARG A 539 14.08 -0.36 38.60
N ALA A 540 15.27 -0.49 38.04
CA ALA A 540 16.48 -0.37 38.86
C ALA A 540 16.32 0.96 39.61
N ALA A 541 16.16 0.88 40.91
CA ALA A 541 16.03 2.04 41.74
C ALA A 541 17.22 2.94 41.40
N ALA A 542 16.94 4.12 40.89
CA ALA A 542 17.95 5.16 40.79
C ALA A 542 18.56 5.26 42.17
N LYS A 543 19.84 4.91 42.30
CA LYS A 543 20.58 5.08 43.54
C LYS A 543 20.37 6.52 43.98
N ALA A 544 19.69 6.67 45.09
CA ALA A 544 19.45 7.94 45.73
C ALA A 544 20.73 8.77 45.75
N GLY A 545 20.57 10.02 45.45
CA GLY A 545 21.64 10.97 45.29
C GLY A 545 22.65 10.95 46.44
N ARG A 546 23.86 11.34 46.09
CA ARG A 546 24.98 11.63 46.94
C ARG A 546 24.47 12.32 48.22
N GLN A 547 24.59 11.65 49.36
CA GLN A 547 24.52 12.31 50.65
C GLN A 547 25.69 13.30 50.73
N ILE A 548 25.37 14.59 50.78
CA ILE A 548 26.34 15.64 51.08
C ILE A 548 26.35 15.72 52.60
N ASP A 549 27.38 15.19 53.22
CA ASP A 549 27.68 15.50 54.63
C ASP A 549 28.13 16.96 54.72
N ILE A 550 27.28 17.76 55.35
CA ILE A 550 27.64 19.11 55.79
C ILE A 550 27.84 19.01 57.30
N ASP A 551 29.03 18.63 57.68
CA ASP A 551 29.54 18.87 59.03
C ASP A 551 30.91 19.51 58.91
N ASN A 552 30.95 20.75 59.52
CA ASN A 552 32.02 21.72 59.86
C ASN A 552 32.36 22.74 58.79
#